data_9a3a3ad88dd6500f7b44e5ef1f6422f8
#
_entry.id   9a3a3ad88dd6500f7b44e5ef1f6422f8
#
_cell.length_a   1.000
_cell.length_b   1.000
_cell.length_c   1.000
_cell.angle_alpha   90.00
_cell.angle_beta   90.00
_cell.angle_gamma   90.00
#
_symmetry.space_group_name_H-M   'P 1'
#
loop_
_entity.id
_entity.type
_entity.pdbx_description
1 polymer ?
#
loop_
_entity_poly.entity_id
_entity_poly.type
_entity_poly.pdbx_seq_one_letter_code
_entity_poly.pdbx_strand_id
1 'polypeptide(L)'
;MKEEILQKSLKLFLEHGIREMSNQKLVDWLGISTKTIYKYFKNKEDLLEQVLYLYHDGQYEMLLSLSSEQNAACHFFNVWQIAVQTEYNVNHIFYEDLHHYYPELGKKVEGVIAKKFEEHFLSIIERGIEQGAFRKDILPQVALRSVLTLHRAAVRTEDFKRFGLSAENLLLQTTASYIRGLCTETGLDALDEHIQSL
;
A
#
# COMPACT_ATOMS: atom_id res chain seq x y z
N MET A 1 14.01 -22.11 -0.82
CA MET A 1 15.24 -21.35 -1.19
C MET A 1 14.93 -20.10 -2.03
N LYS A 2 14.37 -20.19 -3.29
CA LYS A 2 14.07 -18.98 -4.09
C LYS A 2 13.08 -18.07 -3.36
N GLU A 3 11.97 -18.62 -2.91
CA GLU A 3 10.93 -17.92 -2.16
C GLU A 3 11.47 -17.29 -0.87
N GLU A 4 12.27 -18.01 -0.14
CA GLU A 4 12.93 -17.52 1.08
C GLU A 4 13.86 -16.32 0.80
N ILE A 5 14.60 -16.35 -0.31
CA ILE A 5 15.44 -15.23 -0.75
C ILE A 5 14.53 -14.01 -1.05
N LEU A 6 13.42 -14.20 -1.76
CA LEU A 6 12.49 -13.12 -2.07
C LEU A 6 11.90 -12.49 -0.80
N GLN A 7 11.39 -13.30 0.13
CA GLN A 7 10.79 -12.82 1.39
C GLN A 7 11.80 -12.04 2.25
N LYS A 8 13.01 -12.60 2.43
CA LYS A 8 14.06 -11.92 3.18
C LYS A 8 14.54 -10.64 2.48
N SER A 9 14.70 -10.67 1.15
CA SER A 9 15.10 -9.49 0.38
C SER A 9 14.03 -8.39 0.44
N LEU A 10 12.75 -8.75 0.39
CA LEU A 10 11.64 -7.81 0.57
C LEU A 10 11.78 -7.08 1.91
N LYS A 11 11.93 -7.83 3.01
CA LYS A 11 12.10 -7.24 4.34
C LYS A 11 13.28 -6.27 4.38
N LEU A 12 14.44 -6.68 3.87
CA LEU A 12 15.65 -5.85 3.86
C LEU A 12 15.48 -4.57 3.03
N PHE A 13 14.84 -4.65 1.87
CA PHE A 13 14.58 -3.47 1.05
C PHE A 13 13.59 -2.50 1.72
N LEU A 14 12.54 -3.00 2.36
CA LEU A 14 11.57 -2.16 3.06
C LEU A 14 12.17 -1.48 4.30
N GLU A 15 13.10 -2.14 4.99
CA GLU A 15 13.74 -1.62 6.20
C GLU A 15 14.90 -0.65 5.91
N HIS A 16 15.70 -0.92 4.88
CA HIS A 16 16.98 -0.21 4.67
C HIS A 16 17.03 0.60 3.36
N GLY A 17 16.03 0.48 2.49
CA GLY A 17 16.08 1.01 1.13
C GLY A 17 16.78 0.06 0.15
N ILE A 18 16.58 0.31 -1.15
CA ILE A 18 17.06 -0.59 -2.21
C ILE A 18 18.56 -0.37 -2.45
N ARG A 19 18.99 0.88 -2.43
CA ARG A 19 20.36 1.24 -2.75
C ARG A 19 21.36 0.79 -1.68
N GLU A 20 20.98 0.97 -0.41
CA GLU A 20 21.80 0.56 0.73
C GLU A 20 22.08 -0.95 0.73
N MET A 21 21.13 -1.76 0.27
CA MET A 21 21.27 -3.21 0.12
C MET A 21 22.05 -3.56 -1.17
N SER A 22 23.37 -3.36 -1.18
CA SER A 22 24.24 -3.86 -2.25
C SER A 22 24.17 -5.39 -2.37
N ASN A 23 24.63 -5.96 -3.51
CA ASN A 23 24.66 -7.42 -3.69
C ASN A 23 25.46 -8.12 -2.58
N GLN A 24 26.57 -7.51 -2.13
CA GLN A 24 27.38 -8.06 -1.04
C GLN A 24 26.60 -8.05 0.27
N LYS A 25 26.00 -6.91 0.63
CA LYS A 25 25.18 -6.82 1.84
C LYS A 25 24.01 -7.81 1.81
N LEU A 26 23.32 -7.96 0.67
CA LEU A 26 22.25 -8.94 0.52
C LEU A 26 22.73 -10.37 0.81
N VAL A 27 23.84 -10.82 0.22
CA VAL A 27 24.34 -12.19 0.46
C VAL A 27 24.77 -12.39 1.91
N ASP A 28 25.40 -11.38 2.50
CA ASP A 28 25.84 -11.42 3.90
C ASP A 28 24.63 -11.56 4.86
N TRP A 29 23.59 -10.74 4.66
CA TRP A 29 22.37 -10.80 5.45
C TRP A 29 21.54 -12.08 5.22
N LEU A 30 21.55 -12.59 3.98
CA LEU A 30 20.84 -13.82 3.63
C LEU A 30 21.59 -15.09 4.08
N GLY A 31 22.88 -14.95 4.44
CA GLY A 31 23.72 -16.09 4.83
C GLY A 31 23.97 -17.09 3.68
N ILE A 32 24.04 -16.59 2.43
CA ILE A 32 24.20 -17.39 1.22
C ILE A 32 25.38 -16.86 0.37
N SER A 33 25.79 -17.62 -0.64
CA SER A 33 26.82 -17.16 -1.57
C SER A 33 26.24 -16.30 -2.69
N THR A 34 27.05 -15.42 -3.24
CA THR A 34 26.74 -14.66 -4.47
C THR A 34 26.32 -15.61 -5.61
N LYS A 35 27.00 -16.75 -5.75
CA LYS A 35 26.64 -17.80 -6.73
C LYS A 35 25.21 -18.31 -6.51
N THR A 36 24.78 -18.41 -5.26
CA THR A 36 23.43 -18.86 -4.92
C THR A 36 22.37 -17.87 -5.37
N ILE A 37 22.56 -16.57 -5.16
CA ILE A 37 21.63 -15.53 -5.66
C ILE A 37 21.54 -15.60 -7.18
N TYR A 38 22.68 -15.59 -7.88
CA TYR A 38 22.69 -15.58 -9.35
C TYR A 38 22.25 -16.90 -10.02
N LYS A 39 22.06 -17.96 -9.25
CA LYS A 39 21.36 -19.17 -9.71
C LYS A 39 19.85 -18.92 -9.94
N TYR A 40 19.24 -17.99 -9.18
CA TYR A 40 17.80 -17.74 -9.21
C TYR A 40 17.43 -16.41 -9.89
N PHE A 41 18.33 -15.43 -9.87
CA PHE A 41 18.08 -14.07 -10.36
C PHE A 41 19.24 -13.63 -11.26
N LYS A 42 18.91 -13.03 -12.41
CA LYS A 42 19.92 -12.59 -13.39
C LYS A 42 20.82 -11.47 -12.84
N ASN A 43 20.23 -10.56 -12.08
CA ASN A 43 20.87 -9.42 -11.44
C ASN A 43 19.99 -8.90 -10.29
N LYS A 44 20.43 -7.82 -9.64
CA LYS A 44 19.68 -7.18 -8.55
C LYS A 44 18.33 -6.61 -9.00
N GLU A 45 18.24 -6.12 -10.23
CA GLU A 45 17.01 -5.56 -10.78
C GLU A 45 15.95 -6.66 -11.01
N ASP A 46 16.35 -7.84 -11.51
CA ASP A 46 15.47 -9.00 -11.62
C ASP A 46 14.99 -9.50 -10.25
N LEU A 47 15.88 -9.52 -9.24
CA LEU A 47 15.47 -9.80 -7.86
C LEU A 47 14.47 -8.75 -7.37
N LEU A 48 14.76 -7.47 -7.56
CA LEU A 48 13.89 -6.37 -7.14
C LEU A 48 12.53 -6.43 -7.82
N GLU A 49 12.48 -6.72 -9.12
CA GLU A 49 11.23 -6.88 -9.86
C GLU A 49 10.34 -7.95 -9.22
N GLN A 50 10.91 -9.12 -8.93
CA GLN A 50 10.16 -10.22 -8.32
C GLN A 50 9.77 -9.91 -6.87
N VAL A 51 10.59 -9.17 -6.14
CA VAL A 51 10.27 -8.68 -4.79
C VAL A 51 9.11 -7.68 -4.82
N LEU A 52 9.06 -6.77 -5.81
CA LEU A 52 7.97 -5.81 -5.95
C LEU A 52 6.64 -6.50 -6.27
N TYR A 53 6.64 -7.51 -7.14
CA TYR A 53 5.43 -8.31 -7.39
C TYR A 53 4.98 -9.02 -6.11
N LEU A 54 5.90 -9.68 -5.38
CA LEU A 54 5.58 -10.34 -4.11
C LEU A 54 4.97 -9.35 -3.10
N TYR A 55 5.53 -8.16 -2.98
CA TYR A 55 5.04 -7.11 -2.09
C TYR A 55 3.60 -6.70 -2.41
N HIS A 56 3.32 -6.42 -3.66
CA HIS A 56 2.01 -5.96 -4.08
C HIS A 56 0.96 -7.08 -4.10
N ASP A 57 1.34 -8.30 -4.51
CA ASP A 57 0.44 -9.44 -4.45
C ASP A 57 0.04 -9.74 -3.00
N GLY A 58 0.98 -9.66 -2.05
CA GLY A 58 0.67 -9.78 -0.63
C GLY A 58 -0.28 -8.69 -0.11
N GLN A 59 -0.11 -7.45 -0.55
CA GLN A 59 -1.04 -6.36 -0.23
C GLN A 59 -2.44 -6.63 -0.81
N TYR A 60 -2.51 -7.08 -2.06
CA TYR A 60 -3.79 -7.36 -2.72
C TYR A 60 -4.54 -8.51 -2.05
N GLU A 61 -3.86 -9.60 -1.68
CA GLU A 61 -4.44 -10.72 -0.92
C GLU A 61 -5.03 -10.26 0.42
N MET A 62 -4.33 -9.37 1.13
CA MET A 62 -4.84 -8.77 2.37
C MET A 62 -6.13 -7.99 2.13
N LEU A 63 -6.22 -7.20 1.06
CA LEU A 63 -7.43 -6.45 0.71
C LEU A 63 -8.60 -7.38 0.38
N LEU A 64 -8.35 -8.46 -0.38
CA LEU A 64 -9.38 -9.45 -0.72
C LEU A 64 -9.88 -10.23 0.50
N SER A 65 -9.10 -10.33 1.57
CA SER A 65 -9.51 -11.00 2.81
C SER A 65 -10.53 -10.20 3.63
N LEU A 66 -10.70 -8.91 3.34
CA LEU A 66 -11.69 -8.07 4.01
C LEU A 66 -13.11 -8.45 3.60
N SER A 67 -14.00 -8.52 4.59
CA SER A 67 -15.40 -8.80 4.32
C SER A 67 -16.05 -7.72 3.47
N SER A 68 -16.67 -8.12 2.36
CA SER A 68 -17.45 -7.24 1.48
C SER A 68 -18.91 -7.04 1.93
N GLU A 69 -19.35 -7.76 2.95
CA GLU A 69 -20.74 -7.70 3.46
C GLU A 69 -21.02 -6.45 4.30
N GLN A 70 -19.96 -5.75 4.72
CA GLN A 70 -20.08 -4.53 5.50
C GLN A 70 -20.63 -3.36 4.69
N ASN A 71 -21.12 -2.32 5.39
CA ASN A 71 -21.35 -1.01 4.80
C ASN A 71 -20.12 -0.57 3.99
N ALA A 72 -20.33 -0.07 2.78
CA ALA A 72 -19.23 0.23 1.87
C ALA A 72 -18.29 1.32 2.41
N ALA A 73 -18.76 2.27 3.25
CA ALA A 73 -17.90 3.26 3.88
C ALA A 73 -16.96 2.59 4.91
N CYS A 74 -17.48 1.65 5.71
CA CYS A 74 -16.68 0.86 6.65
C CYS A 74 -15.67 -0.03 5.92
N HIS A 75 -16.11 -0.69 4.84
CA HIS A 75 -15.21 -1.51 4.02
C HIS A 75 -14.07 -0.66 3.42
N PHE A 76 -14.41 0.50 2.85
CA PHE A 76 -13.41 1.41 2.29
C PHE A 76 -12.43 1.94 3.34
N PHE A 77 -12.91 2.25 4.54
CA PHE A 77 -12.06 2.61 5.68
C PHE A 77 -11.10 1.48 6.05
N ASN A 78 -11.58 0.23 6.21
CA ASN A 78 -10.76 -0.93 6.59
C ASN A 78 -9.66 -1.21 5.56
N VAL A 79 -9.95 -1.03 4.28
CA VAL A 79 -8.96 -1.11 3.19
C VAL A 79 -7.81 -0.13 3.44
N TRP A 80 -8.11 1.13 3.73
CA TRP A 80 -7.08 2.15 3.99
C TRP A 80 -6.40 1.98 5.35
N GLN A 81 -7.10 1.42 6.33
CA GLN A 81 -6.49 1.07 7.61
C GLN A 81 -5.38 0.04 7.42
N ILE A 82 -5.64 -1.04 6.68
CA ILE A 82 -4.62 -2.05 6.35
C ILE A 82 -3.49 -1.41 5.53
N ALA A 83 -3.79 -0.61 4.52
CA ALA A 83 -2.78 0.03 3.70
C ALA A 83 -1.85 0.93 4.53
N VAL A 84 -2.40 1.77 5.41
CA VAL A 84 -1.62 2.63 6.30
C VAL A 84 -0.79 1.79 7.27
N GLN A 85 -1.39 0.81 7.95
CA GLN A 85 -0.67 -0.06 8.91
C GLN A 85 0.50 -0.80 8.26
N THR A 86 0.30 -1.29 7.03
CA THR A 86 1.32 -2.05 6.29
C THR A 86 2.47 -1.14 5.85
N GLU A 87 2.18 0.07 5.39
CA GLU A 87 3.18 0.97 4.81
C GLU A 87 3.82 1.93 5.83
N TYR A 88 3.21 2.12 7.01
CA TYR A 88 3.66 3.09 8.02
C TYR A 88 5.12 2.88 8.48
N ASN A 89 5.53 1.62 8.63
CA ASN A 89 6.88 1.27 9.07
C ASN A 89 7.87 1.06 7.92
N VAL A 90 7.42 1.20 6.68
CA VAL A 90 8.32 1.12 5.52
C VAL A 90 9.23 2.34 5.50
N ASN A 91 10.53 2.11 5.35
CA ASN A 91 11.47 3.21 5.21
C ASN A 91 11.17 3.97 3.91
N HIS A 92 10.89 5.27 4.01
CA HIS A 92 10.59 6.12 2.84
C HIS A 92 11.68 6.07 1.75
N ILE A 93 12.95 5.84 2.15
CA ILE A 93 14.08 5.68 1.23
C ILE A 93 13.82 4.54 0.22
N PHE A 94 13.05 3.51 0.59
CA PHE A 94 12.65 2.46 -0.36
C PHE A 94 11.90 3.03 -1.57
N TYR A 95 10.94 3.91 -1.34
CA TYR A 95 10.15 4.55 -2.40
C TYR A 95 10.97 5.57 -3.18
N GLU A 96 11.83 6.33 -2.51
CA GLU A 96 12.75 7.28 -3.13
C GLU A 96 13.76 6.57 -4.03
N ASP A 97 14.37 5.49 -3.56
CA ASP A 97 15.30 4.67 -4.34
C ASP A 97 14.62 4.06 -5.57
N LEU A 98 13.39 3.55 -5.41
CA LEU A 98 12.63 3.00 -6.53
C LEU A 98 12.35 4.07 -7.58
N HIS A 99 11.91 5.26 -7.15
CA HIS A 99 11.61 6.37 -8.04
C HIS A 99 12.85 6.91 -8.75
N HIS A 100 13.98 7.07 -8.05
CA HIS A 100 15.19 7.70 -8.57
C HIS A 100 16.07 6.76 -9.39
N TYR A 101 16.25 5.51 -8.92
CA TYR A 101 17.24 4.59 -9.50
C TYR A 101 16.60 3.49 -10.35
N TYR A 102 15.31 3.23 -10.20
CA TYR A 102 14.59 2.18 -10.92
C TYR A 102 13.23 2.66 -11.48
N PRO A 103 13.16 3.88 -12.10
CA PRO A 103 11.89 4.47 -12.51
C PRO A 103 11.12 3.63 -13.52
N GLU A 104 11.81 3.00 -14.47
CA GLU A 104 11.17 2.17 -15.48
C GLU A 104 10.65 0.85 -14.89
N LEU A 105 11.37 0.27 -13.94
CA LEU A 105 10.92 -0.90 -13.20
C LEU A 105 9.69 -0.57 -12.35
N GLY A 106 9.72 0.54 -11.62
CA GLY A 106 8.58 1.02 -10.84
C GLY A 106 7.34 1.18 -11.70
N LYS A 107 7.44 1.89 -12.84
CA LYS A 107 6.33 2.07 -13.80
C LYS A 107 5.83 0.74 -14.36
N LYS A 108 6.74 -0.19 -14.71
CA LYS A 108 6.39 -1.51 -15.24
C LYS A 108 5.53 -2.29 -14.24
N VAL A 109 6.01 -2.40 -13.00
CA VAL A 109 5.32 -3.14 -11.94
C VAL A 109 4.00 -2.46 -11.59
N GLU A 110 4.01 -1.13 -11.39
CA GLU A 110 2.81 -0.35 -11.10
C GLU A 110 1.76 -0.49 -12.22
N GLY A 111 2.17 -0.47 -13.48
CA GLY A 111 1.26 -0.63 -14.62
C GLY A 111 0.54 -1.97 -14.67
N VAL A 112 1.20 -3.05 -14.23
CA VAL A 112 0.58 -4.39 -14.17
C VAL A 112 -0.41 -4.48 -13.00
N ILE A 113 -0.07 -3.89 -11.86
CA ILE A 113 -0.78 -4.07 -10.60
C ILE A 113 -1.89 -3.03 -10.43
N ALA A 114 -1.66 -1.79 -10.89
CA ALA A 114 -2.57 -0.66 -10.70
C ALA A 114 -4.00 -0.98 -11.13
N LYS A 115 -4.16 -1.70 -12.25
CA LYS A 115 -5.48 -2.03 -12.77
C LYS A 115 -6.31 -2.87 -11.80
N LYS A 116 -5.70 -3.89 -11.18
CA LYS A 116 -6.40 -4.76 -10.21
C LYS A 116 -6.87 -3.96 -8.99
N PHE A 117 -5.98 -3.13 -8.44
CA PHE A 117 -6.30 -2.29 -7.29
C PHE A 117 -7.34 -1.24 -7.63
N GLU A 118 -7.21 -0.58 -8.78
CA GLU A 118 -8.14 0.45 -9.24
C GLU A 118 -9.56 -0.11 -9.41
N GLU A 119 -9.70 -1.25 -10.12
CA GLU A 119 -10.98 -1.94 -10.29
C GLU A 119 -11.61 -2.31 -8.94
N HIS A 120 -10.83 -2.85 -8.01
CA HIS A 120 -11.31 -3.21 -6.68
C HIS A 120 -11.79 -1.98 -5.89
N PHE A 121 -10.99 -0.93 -5.81
CA PHE A 121 -11.35 0.29 -5.08
C PHE A 121 -12.55 1.01 -5.68
N LEU A 122 -12.62 1.10 -7.02
CA LEU A 122 -13.77 1.70 -7.70
C LEU A 122 -15.05 0.93 -7.39
N SER A 123 -15.01 -0.41 -7.40
CA SER A 123 -16.18 -1.23 -7.07
C SER A 123 -16.72 -0.97 -5.65
N ILE A 124 -15.84 -0.69 -4.68
CA ILE A 124 -16.26 -0.33 -3.31
C ILE A 124 -16.96 1.04 -3.30
N ILE A 125 -16.40 2.03 -4.01
CA ILE A 125 -16.98 3.38 -4.06
C ILE A 125 -18.33 3.36 -4.78
N GLU A 126 -18.42 2.68 -5.93
CA GLU A 126 -19.66 2.55 -6.71
C GLU A 126 -20.75 1.84 -5.90
N ARG A 127 -20.42 0.73 -5.25
CA ARG A 127 -21.34 0.06 -4.31
C ARG A 127 -21.77 0.98 -3.17
N GLY A 128 -20.88 1.80 -2.64
CA GLY A 128 -21.20 2.77 -1.58
C GLY A 128 -22.18 3.85 -2.04
N ILE A 129 -22.09 4.30 -3.29
CA ILE A 129 -23.07 5.20 -3.90
C ILE A 129 -24.42 4.52 -4.06
N GLU A 130 -24.46 3.27 -4.54
CA GLU A 130 -25.68 2.48 -4.69
C GLU A 130 -26.36 2.19 -3.36
N GLN A 131 -25.59 1.87 -2.31
CA GLN A 131 -26.09 1.67 -0.95
C GLN A 131 -26.51 2.96 -0.24
N GLY A 132 -26.21 4.14 -0.82
CA GLY A 132 -26.44 5.42 -0.18
C GLY A 132 -25.49 5.72 0.99
N ALA A 133 -24.38 4.98 1.13
CA ALA A 133 -23.31 5.26 2.08
C ALA A 133 -22.42 6.43 1.62
N PHE A 134 -22.18 6.55 0.31
CA PHE A 134 -21.48 7.68 -0.30
C PHE A 134 -22.43 8.58 -1.07
N ARG A 135 -22.06 9.86 -1.17
CA ARG A 135 -22.84 10.88 -1.87
C ARG A 135 -22.87 10.61 -3.37
N LYS A 136 -24.00 10.90 -4.02
CA LYS A 136 -24.21 10.68 -5.45
C LYS A 136 -23.52 11.71 -6.37
N ASP A 137 -23.07 12.83 -5.80
CA ASP A 137 -22.41 13.92 -6.54
C ASP A 137 -20.89 13.73 -6.67
N ILE A 138 -20.33 12.68 -6.06
CA ILE A 138 -18.90 12.37 -6.22
C ILE A 138 -18.63 11.63 -7.53
N LEU A 139 -17.45 11.88 -8.10
CA LEU A 139 -16.92 11.12 -9.22
C LEU A 139 -15.98 10.04 -8.67
N PRO A 140 -16.30 8.73 -8.79
CA PRO A 140 -15.51 7.64 -8.17
C PRO A 140 -14.02 7.68 -8.50
N GLN A 141 -13.67 7.96 -9.77
CA GLN A 141 -12.28 8.04 -10.22
C GLN A 141 -11.52 9.20 -9.58
N VAL A 142 -12.19 10.35 -9.37
CA VAL A 142 -11.60 11.52 -8.70
C VAL A 142 -11.43 11.23 -7.22
N ALA A 143 -12.43 10.65 -6.57
CA ALA A 143 -12.38 10.26 -5.17
C ALA A 143 -11.25 9.26 -4.90
N LEU A 144 -11.12 8.23 -5.74
CA LEU A 144 -10.04 7.27 -5.65
C LEU A 144 -8.67 7.93 -5.86
N ARG A 145 -8.52 8.78 -6.88
CA ARG A 145 -7.25 9.48 -7.14
C ARG A 145 -6.84 10.37 -5.96
N SER A 146 -7.80 11.06 -5.36
CA SER A 146 -7.57 11.96 -4.22
C SER A 146 -7.10 11.18 -2.99
N VAL A 147 -7.79 10.09 -2.65
CA VAL A 147 -7.40 9.27 -1.49
C VAL A 147 -6.05 8.58 -1.68
N LEU A 148 -5.75 8.10 -2.89
CA LEU A 148 -4.43 7.54 -3.24
C LEU A 148 -3.31 8.58 -3.09
N THR A 149 -3.56 9.81 -3.54
CA THR A 149 -2.58 10.91 -3.42
C THR A 149 -2.33 11.25 -1.95
N LEU A 150 -3.39 11.37 -1.16
CA LEU A 150 -3.30 11.63 0.27
C LEU A 150 -2.57 10.51 1.02
N HIS A 151 -2.91 9.25 0.73
CA HIS A 151 -2.25 8.09 1.32
C HIS A 151 -0.73 8.09 1.01
N ARG A 152 -0.36 8.29 -0.26
CA ARG A 152 1.06 8.37 -0.65
C ARG A 152 1.80 9.47 0.10
N ALA A 153 1.22 10.66 0.21
CA ALA A 153 1.80 11.77 0.98
C ALA A 153 1.94 11.41 2.47
N ALA A 154 0.94 10.74 3.04
CA ALA A 154 0.92 10.40 4.45
C ALA A 154 1.98 9.36 4.84
N VAL A 155 2.17 8.28 4.06
CA VAL A 155 3.00 7.14 4.48
C VAL A 155 4.31 6.96 3.69
N ARG A 156 4.39 7.49 2.44
CA ARG A 156 5.56 7.26 1.55
C ARG A 156 6.53 8.44 1.50
N THR A 157 6.22 9.54 2.19
CA THR A 157 7.08 10.73 2.26
C THR A 157 7.38 11.11 3.71
N GLU A 158 8.24 12.10 3.88
CA GLU A 158 8.57 12.66 5.20
C GLU A 158 7.56 13.70 5.72
N ASP A 159 6.59 14.12 4.87
CA ASP A 159 5.72 15.28 5.13
C ASP A 159 4.98 15.20 6.47
N PHE A 160 4.53 14.00 6.83
CA PHE A 160 3.74 13.77 8.05
C PHE A 160 4.54 13.17 9.21
N LYS A 161 5.74 12.62 8.99
CA LYS A 161 6.56 12.00 10.04
C LYS A 161 6.92 12.95 11.16
N ARG A 162 7.14 14.24 10.85
CA ARG A 162 7.46 15.29 11.83
C ARG A 162 6.41 15.48 12.92
N PHE A 163 5.18 15.01 12.71
CA PHE A 163 4.10 15.12 13.69
C PHE A 163 4.10 13.99 14.72
N GLY A 164 4.92 12.94 14.54
CA GLY A 164 5.06 11.83 15.49
C GLY A 164 3.76 11.06 15.77
N LEU A 165 2.83 11.04 14.80
CA LEU A 165 1.55 10.35 14.93
C LEU A 165 1.76 8.84 14.84
N SER A 166 0.96 8.03 15.56
CA SER A 166 0.85 6.60 15.30
C SER A 166 0.19 6.35 13.93
N ALA A 167 0.32 5.11 13.39
CA ALA A 167 -0.34 4.73 12.14
C ALA A 167 -1.86 4.98 12.18
N GLU A 168 -2.49 4.65 13.30
CA GLU A 168 -3.91 4.88 13.53
C GLU A 168 -4.27 6.37 13.51
N ASN A 169 -3.56 7.19 14.28
CA ASN A 169 -3.80 8.62 14.31
C ASN A 169 -3.52 9.28 12.97
N LEU A 170 -2.49 8.82 12.24
CA LEU A 170 -2.22 9.29 10.89
C LEU A 170 -3.38 8.97 9.95
N LEU A 171 -3.90 7.74 9.97
CA LEU A 171 -5.09 7.34 9.21
C LEU A 171 -6.28 8.26 9.53
N LEU A 172 -6.60 8.43 10.82
CA LEU A 172 -7.76 9.21 11.28
C LEU A 172 -7.67 10.69 10.87
N GLN A 173 -6.48 11.29 10.95
CA GLN A 173 -6.26 12.70 10.62
C GLN A 173 -6.15 12.97 9.10
N THR A 174 -5.90 11.93 8.29
CA THR A 174 -5.68 12.08 6.84
C THR A 174 -6.79 11.36 6.05
N THR A 175 -6.54 10.12 5.68
CA THR A 175 -7.39 9.33 4.78
C THR A 175 -8.81 9.17 5.31
N ALA A 176 -8.99 8.88 6.60
CA ALA A 176 -10.33 8.74 7.19
C ALA A 176 -11.13 10.06 7.18
N SER A 177 -10.46 11.20 7.41
CA SER A 177 -11.09 12.51 7.29
C SER A 177 -11.59 12.79 5.87
N TYR A 178 -10.84 12.37 4.84
CA TYR A 178 -11.28 12.46 3.46
C TYR A 178 -12.47 11.52 3.18
N ILE A 179 -12.42 10.27 3.66
CA ILE A 179 -13.51 9.29 3.50
C ILE A 179 -14.81 9.80 4.13
N ARG A 180 -14.74 10.39 5.33
CA ARG A 180 -15.90 11.06 5.95
C ARG A 180 -16.54 12.10 5.04
N GLY A 181 -15.73 12.89 4.35
CA GLY A 181 -16.19 13.87 3.36
C GLY A 181 -16.90 13.29 2.14
N LEU A 182 -16.71 12.00 1.84
CA LEU A 182 -17.42 11.30 0.77
C LEU A 182 -18.77 10.74 1.22
N CYS A 183 -18.98 10.56 2.54
CA CYS A 183 -20.16 9.91 3.10
C CYS A 183 -21.41 10.79 3.00
N THR A 184 -22.57 10.13 2.93
CA THR A 184 -23.86 10.69 3.33
C THR A 184 -23.94 10.72 4.86
N GLU A 185 -25.00 11.32 5.43
CA GLU A 185 -25.25 11.28 6.86
C GLU A 185 -25.30 9.82 7.39
N THR A 186 -26.07 8.95 6.74
CA THR A 186 -26.18 7.53 7.10
C THR A 186 -24.84 6.79 6.97
N GLY A 187 -24.06 7.08 5.93
CA GLY A 187 -22.73 6.48 5.74
C GLY A 187 -21.74 6.96 6.79
N LEU A 188 -21.84 8.22 7.21
CA LEU A 188 -21.00 8.82 8.25
C LEU A 188 -21.28 8.21 9.63
N ASP A 189 -22.56 8.10 9.99
CA ASP A 189 -22.97 7.48 11.26
C ASP A 189 -22.45 6.04 11.37
N ALA A 190 -22.65 5.22 10.31
CA ALA A 190 -22.15 3.85 10.28
C ALA A 190 -20.61 3.77 10.37
N LEU A 191 -19.91 4.69 9.70
CA LEU A 191 -18.46 4.77 9.75
C LEU A 191 -17.93 5.17 11.13
N ASP A 192 -18.58 6.15 11.78
CA ASP A 192 -18.16 6.63 13.09
C ASP A 192 -18.43 5.59 14.19
N GLU A 193 -19.56 4.87 14.14
CA GLU A 193 -19.81 3.72 15.00
C GLU A 193 -18.78 2.61 14.79
N HIS A 194 -18.44 2.32 13.53
CA HIS A 194 -17.43 1.32 13.20
C HIS A 194 -16.05 1.69 13.78
N ILE A 195 -15.60 2.93 13.59
CA ILE A 195 -14.31 3.41 14.11
C ILE A 195 -14.27 3.36 15.64
N GLN A 196 -15.37 3.67 16.33
CA GLN A 196 -15.45 3.61 17.79
C GLN A 196 -15.42 2.18 18.33
N SER A 197 -15.74 1.18 17.52
CA SER A 197 -15.74 -0.24 17.89
C SER A 197 -14.39 -0.94 17.73
N LEU A 198 -13.40 -0.29 17.10
CA LEU A 198 -12.04 -0.81 16.88
C LEU A 198 -11.15 -0.59 18.08
#